data_5e6cede1af9a8b8f122a4739ab59598c
#
_entry.id   5e6cede1af9a8b8f122a4739ab59598c
#
_cell.length_a   1.000
_cell.length_b   1.000
_cell.length_c   1.000
_cell.angle_alpha   90.00
_cell.angle_beta   90.00
_cell.angle_gamma   90.00
#
_symmetry.space_group_name_H-M   'P 1'
#
loop_
_entity.id
_entity.type
_entity.pdbx_description
1 polymer ?
#
loop_
_entity_poly.entity_id
_entity_poly.type
_entity_poly.pdbx_seq_one_letter_code
_entity_poly.pdbx_strand_id
1 'polypeptide(L)'
;MAMARYAAFLRGVMPMNCKMPALKAAFEAAGFTDVKTVLGSGNVVFDARSGSETMLQQQAEAAMQDHLGRAFLTIVRSIDQLRKLLATDPYKPFKVSPKAKRIVTFLRGRPTAKLKLPVELDGARILTMKQGEIFSAYLPTPKGPVFMALIEKTFGKDQTTRTWDTVAKVAR
;
A
#
# COMPACT_ATOMS: atom_id res chain seq x y z
N MET A 1 20.85 -12.88 -11.61
CA MET A 1 20.19 -11.71 -11.04
C MET A 1 19.92 -11.91 -9.57
N ALA A 2 20.20 -10.90 -8.77
CA ALA A 2 20.02 -10.99 -7.34
C ALA A 2 18.53 -11.09 -6.97
N MET A 3 18.23 -11.81 -5.90
CA MET A 3 16.91 -11.82 -5.28
C MET A 3 16.74 -10.58 -4.42
N ALA A 4 15.55 -10.05 -4.41
CA ALA A 4 15.18 -8.93 -3.55
C ALA A 4 13.83 -9.21 -2.89
N ARG A 5 13.59 -8.56 -1.76
CA ARG A 5 12.36 -8.74 -1.02
C ARG A 5 11.41 -7.57 -1.28
N TYR A 6 10.17 -7.90 -1.53
CA TYR A 6 9.12 -6.96 -1.91
C TYR A 6 7.89 -7.13 -1.04
N ALA A 7 7.11 -6.06 -0.98
CA ALA A 7 5.75 -6.10 -0.41
C ALA A 7 4.76 -5.75 -1.50
N ALA A 8 3.66 -6.49 -1.56
CA ALA A 8 2.52 -6.18 -2.40
C ALA A 8 1.38 -5.72 -1.51
N PHE A 9 0.82 -4.57 -1.84
CA PHE A 9 -0.39 -4.05 -1.19
C PHE A 9 -1.54 -4.18 -2.18
N LEU A 10 -2.55 -4.95 -1.81
CA LEU A 10 -3.70 -5.25 -2.67
C LEU A 10 -4.89 -4.40 -2.26
N ARG A 11 -5.65 -3.94 -3.24
CA ARG A 11 -6.87 -3.16 -3.01
C ARG A 11 -8.09 -4.06 -2.98
N GLY A 12 -8.88 -3.93 -1.92
CA GLY A 12 -10.19 -4.56 -1.83
C GLY A 12 -10.22 -5.99 -1.30
N VAL A 13 -9.12 -6.47 -0.72
CA VAL A 13 -9.09 -7.79 -0.09
C VAL A 13 -9.83 -7.75 1.25
N MET A 14 -10.77 -8.69 1.43
CA MET A 14 -11.54 -8.87 2.65
C MET A 14 -11.65 -10.35 2.98
N PRO A 15 -11.89 -10.73 4.26
CA PRO A 15 -11.98 -12.14 4.62
C PRO A 15 -13.01 -12.94 3.82
N MET A 16 -14.08 -12.29 3.37
CA MET A 16 -15.15 -12.97 2.63
C MET A 16 -14.86 -13.15 1.14
N ASN A 17 -13.89 -12.43 0.57
CA ASN A 17 -13.61 -12.51 -0.86
C ASN A 17 -12.26 -13.11 -1.20
N CYS A 18 -11.39 -13.31 -0.21
CA CYS A 18 -10.07 -13.90 -0.43
C CYS A 18 -9.54 -14.50 0.87
N LYS A 19 -9.23 -15.80 0.84
CA LYS A 19 -8.60 -16.47 1.96
C LYS A 19 -7.07 -16.33 1.87
N MET A 20 -6.43 -16.12 3.00
CA MET A 20 -4.98 -15.90 3.03
C MET A 20 -4.16 -17.07 2.48
N PRO A 21 -4.49 -18.36 2.76
CA PRO A 21 -3.77 -19.46 2.13
C PRO A 21 -3.90 -19.49 0.61
N ALA A 22 -5.06 -19.15 0.07
CA ALA A 22 -5.28 -19.08 -1.38
C ALA A 22 -4.50 -17.94 -2.01
N LEU A 23 -4.43 -16.79 -1.34
CA LEU A 23 -3.66 -15.64 -1.79
C LEU A 23 -2.16 -15.98 -1.83
N LYS A 24 -1.66 -16.62 -0.78
CA LYS A 24 -0.27 -17.09 -0.71
C LYS A 24 0.03 -18.04 -1.86
N ALA A 25 -0.84 -19.03 -2.11
CA ALA A 25 -0.67 -19.99 -3.18
C ALA A 25 -0.62 -19.32 -4.56
N ALA A 26 -1.45 -18.30 -4.79
CA ALA A 26 -1.43 -17.55 -6.05
C ALA A 26 -0.08 -16.85 -6.26
N PHE A 27 0.48 -16.23 -5.23
CA PHE A 27 1.78 -15.58 -5.30
C PHE A 27 2.91 -16.60 -5.52
N GLU A 28 2.83 -17.76 -4.88
CA GLU A 28 3.79 -18.85 -5.10
C GLU A 28 3.71 -19.35 -6.55
N ALA A 29 2.51 -19.46 -7.09
CA ALA A 29 2.30 -19.86 -8.48
C ALA A 29 2.83 -18.83 -9.48
N ALA A 30 2.95 -17.57 -9.09
CA ALA A 30 3.59 -16.53 -9.90
C ALA A 30 5.11 -16.73 -10.00
N GLY A 31 5.68 -17.65 -9.23
CA GLY A 31 7.11 -17.88 -9.19
C GLY A 31 7.83 -17.16 -8.04
N PHE A 32 7.10 -16.49 -7.19
CA PHE A 32 7.67 -15.82 -6.02
C PHE A 32 7.97 -16.83 -4.91
N THR A 33 8.98 -16.57 -4.10
CA THR A 33 9.41 -17.44 -3.02
C THR A 33 9.34 -16.75 -1.67
N ASP A 34 9.43 -17.52 -0.60
CA ASP A 34 9.32 -17.05 0.79
C ASP A 34 8.11 -16.12 0.98
N VAL A 35 6.96 -16.56 0.47
CA VAL A 35 5.72 -15.78 0.46
C VAL A 35 5.07 -15.85 1.83
N LYS A 36 4.75 -14.67 2.37
CA LYS A 36 4.02 -14.53 3.65
C LYS A 36 2.93 -13.49 3.51
N THR A 37 1.75 -13.81 4.00
CA THR A 37 0.68 -12.82 4.16
C THR A 37 0.83 -12.13 5.52
N VAL A 38 0.60 -10.83 5.56
CA VAL A 38 0.68 -10.02 6.78
C VAL A 38 -0.66 -9.37 7.02
N LEU A 39 -1.34 -9.75 8.08
CA LEU A 39 -2.70 -9.33 8.37
C LEU A 39 -3.69 -9.80 7.28
N GLY A 40 -4.98 -9.53 7.47
CA GLY A 40 -6.02 -9.99 6.54
C GLY A 40 -6.43 -8.98 5.47
N SER A 41 -5.73 -7.88 5.34
CA SER A 41 -6.12 -6.77 4.47
C SER A 41 -5.40 -6.73 3.11
N GLY A 42 -4.76 -7.83 2.73
CA GLY A 42 -4.12 -7.93 1.41
C GLY A 42 -2.70 -7.40 1.38
N ASN A 43 -1.88 -7.80 2.33
CA ASN A 43 -0.45 -7.50 2.35
C ASN A 43 0.31 -8.80 2.17
N VAL A 44 1.15 -8.89 1.14
CA VAL A 44 1.94 -10.08 0.84
C VAL A 44 3.40 -9.68 0.72
N VAL A 45 4.26 -10.37 1.46
CA VAL A 45 5.71 -10.16 1.40
C VAL A 45 6.32 -11.37 0.70
N PHE A 46 7.26 -11.15 -0.21
CA PHE A 46 7.81 -12.21 -1.02
C PHE A 46 9.19 -11.86 -1.55
N ASP A 47 9.94 -12.89 -1.92
CA ASP A 47 11.21 -12.75 -2.64
C ASP A 47 10.99 -12.98 -4.13
N ALA A 48 11.64 -12.15 -4.94
CA ALA A 48 11.63 -12.28 -6.39
C ALA A 48 12.96 -11.78 -6.96
N ARG A 49 13.24 -12.14 -8.20
CA ARG A 49 14.36 -11.54 -8.91
C ARG A 49 14.14 -10.04 -9.03
N SER A 50 15.20 -9.27 -8.82
CA SER A 50 15.13 -7.81 -8.95
C SER A 50 14.54 -7.42 -10.30
N GLY A 51 13.51 -6.60 -10.27
CA GLY A 51 12.80 -6.17 -11.46
C GLY A 51 11.99 -4.91 -11.19
N SER A 52 11.30 -4.43 -12.21
CA SER A 52 10.46 -3.25 -12.06
C SER A 52 9.21 -3.58 -11.23
N GLU A 53 8.75 -2.61 -10.46
CA GLU A 53 7.51 -2.74 -9.71
C GLU A 53 6.34 -3.05 -10.65
N THR A 54 6.30 -2.42 -11.83
CA THR A 54 5.26 -2.65 -12.84
C THR A 54 5.21 -4.12 -13.28
N MET A 55 6.35 -4.72 -13.57
CA MET A 55 6.42 -6.13 -13.96
C MET A 55 5.93 -7.06 -12.86
N LEU A 56 6.37 -6.81 -11.62
CA LEU A 56 5.97 -7.63 -10.48
C LEU A 56 4.48 -7.50 -10.18
N GLN A 57 3.93 -6.30 -10.31
CA GLN A 57 2.49 -6.05 -10.17
C GLN A 57 1.69 -6.85 -11.19
N GLN A 58 2.09 -6.80 -12.45
CA GLN A 58 1.43 -7.52 -13.53
C GLN A 58 1.52 -9.03 -13.35
N GLN A 59 2.69 -9.52 -12.94
CA GLN A 59 2.91 -10.95 -12.69
C GLN A 59 2.03 -11.46 -11.55
N ALA A 60 1.91 -10.71 -10.47
CA ALA A 60 1.03 -11.06 -9.35
C ALA A 60 -0.44 -11.04 -9.77
N GLU A 61 -0.86 -10.02 -10.50
CA GLU A 61 -2.25 -9.89 -10.95
C GLU A 61 -2.64 -11.03 -11.91
N ALA A 62 -1.77 -11.40 -12.83
CA ALA A 62 -2.01 -12.52 -13.74
C ALA A 62 -2.18 -13.84 -12.98
N ALA A 63 -1.31 -14.08 -11.99
CA ALA A 63 -1.39 -15.29 -11.18
C ALA A 63 -2.66 -15.34 -10.34
N MET A 64 -3.08 -14.20 -9.78
CA MET A 64 -4.34 -14.13 -9.04
C MET A 64 -5.54 -14.39 -9.94
N GLN A 65 -5.54 -13.84 -11.15
CA GLN A 65 -6.62 -14.11 -12.11
C GLN A 65 -6.72 -15.61 -12.43
N ASP A 66 -5.57 -16.26 -12.65
CA ASP A 66 -5.53 -17.68 -12.97
C ASP A 66 -5.95 -18.59 -11.80
N HIS A 67 -5.53 -18.25 -10.58
CA HIS A 67 -5.70 -19.13 -9.42
C HIS A 67 -6.89 -18.77 -8.53
N LEU A 68 -7.33 -17.51 -8.53
CA LEU A 68 -8.44 -17.04 -7.69
C LEU A 68 -9.69 -16.68 -8.50
N GLY A 69 -9.57 -16.64 -9.83
CA GLY A 69 -10.66 -16.20 -10.70
C GLY A 69 -10.89 -14.69 -10.70
N ARG A 70 -10.05 -13.94 -10.01
CA ARG A 70 -10.07 -12.46 -10.01
C ARG A 70 -8.71 -11.92 -9.64
N ALA A 71 -8.36 -10.78 -10.21
CA ALA A 71 -7.17 -10.05 -9.84
C ALA A 71 -7.54 -8.84 -8.96
N PHE A 72 -6.84 -8.69 -7.84
CA PHE A 72 -6.91 -7.47 -7.04
C PHE A 72 -5.85 -6.50 -7.55
N LEU A 73 -6.18 -5.21 -7.62
CA LEU A 73 -5.20 -4.18 -7.96
C LEU A 73 -4.02 -4.31 -6.98
N THR A 74 -2.82 -4.44 -7.51
CA THR A 74 -1.62 -4.72 -6.74
C THR A 74 -0.61 -3.59 -6.91
N ILE A 75 -0.08 -3.11 -5.78
CA ILE A 75 0.98 -2.10 -5.78
C ILE A 75 2.17 -2.69 -5.04
N VAL A 76 3.31 -2.76 -5.72
CA VAL A 76 4.53 -3.38 -5.19
C VAL A 76 5.52 -2.30 -4.79
N ARG A 77 6.16 -2.50 -3.65
CA ARG A 77 7.30 -1.69 -3.17
C ARG A 77 8.39 -2.63 -2.65
N SER A 78 9.65 -2.26 -2.82
CA SER A 78 10.72 -3.02 -2.21
C SER A 78 10.71 -2.83 -0.69
N ILE A 79 11.09 -3.87 0.05
CA ILE A 79 11.18 -3.77 1.52
C ILE A 79 12.22 -2.73 1.92
N ASP A 80 13.33 -2.64 1.20
CA ASP A 80 14.36 -1.62 1.47
C ASP A 80 13.79 -0.20 1.35
N GLN A 81 12.98 0.05 0.34
CA GLN A 81 12.32 1.35 0.16
C GLN A 81 11.38 1.66 1.33
N LEU A 82 10.59 0.68 1.77
CA LEU A 82 9.70 0.86 2.91
C LEU A 82 10.46 1.12 4.21
N ARG A 83 11.58 0.42 4.43
CA ARG A 83 12.42 0.64 5.60
C ARG A 83 13.04 2.04 5.62
N LYS A 84 13.49 2.53 4.47
CA LYS A 84 13.98 3.91 4.35
C LYS A 84 12.88 4.91 4.65
N LEU A 85 11.69 4.67 4.14
CA LEU A 85 10.54 5.53 4.38
C LEU A 85 10.19 5.60 5.88
N LEU A 86 10.19 4.46 6.56
CA LEU A 86 9.94 4.39 7.99
C LEU A 86 11.03 5.13 8.79
N ALA A 87 12.29 4.99 8.38
CA ALA A 87 13.41 5.65 9.04
C ALA A 87 13.37 7.17 8.91
N THR A 88 12.92 7.70 7.76
CA THR A 88 12.81 9.15 7.55
C THR A 88 11.59 9.76 8.23
N ASP A 89 10.57 8.97 8.51
CA ASP A 89 9.30 9.36 9.13
C ASP A 89 8.73 10.66 8.54
N PRO A 90 7.96 10.56 7.45
CA PRO A 90 7.39 11.74 6.79
C PRO A 90 6.39 12.53 7.63
N TYR A 91 5.89 11.95 8.73
CA TYR A 91 4.96 12.62 9.65
C TYR A 91 5.65 13.56 10.63
N LYS A 92 6.92 13.34 10.88
CA LYS A 92 7.67 14.05 11.93
C LYS A 92 7.61 15.57 11.82
N PRO A 93 7.77 16.19 10.62
CA PRO A 93 7.73 17.67 10.51
C PRO A 93 6.37 18.28 10.80
N PHE A 94 5.30 17.50 10.80
CA PHE A 94 3.92 18.00 10.86
C PHE A 94 3.32 17.97 12.26
N LYS A 95 4.05 17.52 13.25
CA LYS A 95 3.60 17.45 14.66
C LYS A 95 2.20 16.83 14.79
N VAL A 96 2.04 15.63 14.23
CA VAL A 96 0.77 14.90 14.23
C VAL A 96 0.41 14.50 15.67
N SER A 97 -0.85 14.72 16.06
CA SER A 97 -1.35 14.33 17.38
C SER A 97 -1.10 12.83 17.63
N PRO A 98 -0.70 12.44 18.87
CA PRO A 98 -0.59 11.01 19.20
C PRO A 98 -1.91 10.25 19.07
N LYS A 99 -3.05 10.95 19.13
CA LYS A 99 -4.38 10.37 18.96
C LYS A 99 -4.79 10.21 17.50
N ALA A 100 -4.07 10.84 16.57
CA ALA A 100 -4.39 10.76 15.16
C ALA A 100 -3.91 9.43 14.57
N LYS A 101 -4.69 8.87 13.67
CA LYS A 101 -4.27 7.73 12.86
C LYS A 101 -3.44 8.23 11.69
N ARG A 102 -2.27 7.64 11.50
CA ARG A 102 -1.36 7.93 10.40
C ARG A 102 -1.63 6.96 9.28
N ILE A 103 -1.83 7.50 8.10
CA ILE A 103 -2.25 6.74 6.92
C ILE A 103 -1.28 7.02 5.78
N VAL A 104 -0.91 5.98 5.05
CA VAL A 104 -0.19 6.11 3.80
C VAL A 104 -1.03 5.55 2.66
N THR A 105 -1.11 6.30 1.57
CA THR A 105 -1.76 5.86 0.34
C THR A 105 -0.68 5.61 -0.70
N PHE A 106 -0.63 4.38 -1.19
CA PHE A 106 0.29 3.98 -2.26
C PHE A 106 -0.41 4.17 -3.60
N LEU A 107 0.22 4.89 -4.50
CA LEU A 107 -0.26 5.09 -5.85
C LEU A 107 0.41 4.11 -6.80
N ARG A 108 -0.35 3.59 -7.75
CA ARG A 108 0.19 2.75 -8.81
C ARG A 108 0.73 3.65 -9.92
N GLY A 109 2.02 3.50 -10.22
CA GLY A 109 2.68 4.36 -11.19
C GLY A 109 3.03 5.74 -10.64
N ARG A 110 3.49 6.62 -11.52
CA ARG A 110 3.85 7.98 -11.15
C ARG A 110 2.68 8.91 -11.48
N PRO A 111 2.12 9.61 -10.49
CA PRO A 111 1.00 10.51 -10.74
C PRO A 111 1.47 11.75 -11.50
N THR A 112 0.63 12.20 -12.44
CA THR A 112 0.80 13.49 -13.09
C THR A 112 -0.01 14.57 -12.37
N ALA A 113 -1.09 14.18 -11.69
CA ALA A 113 -1.91 15.08 -10.91
C ALA A 113 -1.18 15.55 -9.65
N LYS A 114 -1.46 16.77 -9.21
CA LYS A 114 -0.84 17.37 -8.04
C LYS A 114 -1.91 17.95 -7.12
N LEU A 115 -1.63 17.90 -5.81
CA LEU A 115 -2.39 18.62 -4.79
C LEU A 115 -1.49 19.68 -4.17
N LYS A 116 -2.09 20.81 -3.84
CA LYS A 116 -1.41 21.83 -3.05
C LYS A 116 -1.49 21.41 -1.59
N LEU A 117 -0.37 20.94 -1.05
CA LEU A 117 -0.30 20.37 0.30
C LEU A 117 0.39 21.32 1.28
N PRO A 118 0.05 21.29 2.57
CA PRO A 118 -0.95 20.39 3.18
C PRO A 118 -2.39 20.86 2.96
N VAL A 119 -3.33 19.90 3.05
CA VAL A 119 -4.77 20.17 2.98
C VAL A 119 -5.41 19.67 4.27
N GLU A 120 -6.29 20.48 4.85
CA GLU A 120 -7.04 20.09 6.05
C GLU A 120 -8.53 20.00 5.72
N LEU A 121 -9.17 18.90 6.13
CA LEU A 121 -10.57 18.57 5.86
C LEU A 121 -11.19 17.92 7.11
N ASP A 122 -12.08 18.62 7.81
CA ASP A 122 -12.89 18.04 8.90
C ASP A 122 -12.08 17.14 9.88
N GLY A 123 -10.96 17.65 10.40
CA GLY A 123 -10.12 16.91 11.33
C GLY A 123 -9.17 15.90 10.67
N ALA A 124 -9.16 15.83 9.35
CA ALA A 124 -8.24 15.03 8.58
C ALA A 124 -7.28 15.96 7.81
N ARG A 125 -6.04 15.50 7.65
CA ARG A 125 -5.01 16.28 6.96
C ARG A 125 -4.31 15.39 5.93
N ILE A 126 -4.17 15.89 4.71
CA ILE A 126 -3.21 15.35 3.75
C ILE A 126 -1.94 16.18 3.92
N LEU A 127 -0.87 15.55 4.38
CA LEU A 127 0.31 16.27 4.85
C LEU A 127 1.34 16.51 3.76
N THR A 128 1.74 15.44 3.09
CA THR A 128 2.79 15.51 2.09
C THR A 128 2.69 14.33 1.14
N MET A 129 3.35 14.46 0.01
CA MET A 129 3.46 13.42 -1.00
C MET A 129 4.93 13.26 -1.38
N LYS A 130 5.41 12.02 -1.40
CA LYS A 130 6.77 11.71 -1.82
C LYS A 130 6.71 10.60 -2.85
N GLN A 131 7.11 10.91 -4.09
CA GLN A 131 7.04 9.96 -5.20
C GLN A 131 5.61 9.42 -5.37
N GLY A 132 5.42 8.14 -5.14
CA GLY A 132 4.12 7.47 -5.27
C GLY A 132 3.37 7.27 -3.96
N GLU A 133 3.75 7.94 -2.86
CA GLU A 133 3.13 7.78 -1.55
C GLU A 133 2.56 9.10 -1.05
N ILE A 134 1.32 9.05 -0.55
CA ILE A 134 0.63 10.19 0.06
C ILE A 134 0.49 9.92 1.56
N PHE A 135 0.94 10.86 2.38
CA PHE A 135 0.94 10.73 3.84
C PHE A 135 -0.16 11.61 4.42
N SER A 136 -1.06 10.97 5.16
CA SER A 136 -2.25 11.61 5.74
C SER A 136 -2.38 11.23 7.20
N ALA A 137 -3.14 12.04 7.94
CA ALA A 137 -3.49 11.75 9.33
C ALA A 137 -4.88 12.26 9.61
N TYR A 138 -5.62 11.54 10.46
CA TYR A 138 -6.94 11.97 10.87
C TYR A 138 -7.24 11.59 12.31
N LEU A 139 -8.03 12.41 12.99
CA LEU A 139 -8.55 12.08 14.30
C LEU A 139 -9.78 11.18 14.12
N PRO A 140 -9.88 10.07 14.88
CA PRO A 140 -11.04 9.18 14.80
C PRO A 140 -12.32 9.95 15.17
N THR A 141 -13.22 10.06 14.20
CA THR A 141 -14.53 10.69 14.36
C THR A 141 -15.56 9.85 13.60
N PRO A 142 -16.87 10.06 13.81
CA PRO A 142 -17.88 9.37 13.01
C PRO A 142 -17.75 9.63 11.51
N LYS A 143 -17.14 10.74 11.11
CA LYS A 143 -16.91 11.07 9.69
C LYS A 143 -15.77 10.25 9.07
N GLY A 144 -14.87 9.69 9.89
CA GLY A 144 -13.74 8.89 9.43
C GLY A 144 -12.71 9.65 8.60
N PRO A 145 -11.99 8.95 7.73
CA PRO A 145 -10.92 9.55 6.92
C PRO A 145 -11.48 10.27 5.67
N VAL A 146 -12.06 11.45 5.87
CA VAL A 146 -12.74 12.21 4.81
C VAL A 146 -11.82 12.62 3.66
N PHE A 147 -10.49 12.61 3.86
CA PHE A 147 -9.52 12.92 2.80
C PHE A 147 -9.50 11.87 1.69
N MET A 148 -10.00 10.66 1.93
CA MET A 148 -9.98 9.56 0.96
C MET A 148 -10.71 9.93 -0.33
N ALA A 149 -11.83 10.64 -0.22
CA ALA A 149 -12.59 11.09 -1.38
C ALA A 149 -11.78 12.07 -2.24
N LEU A 150 -11.04 12.98 -1.63
CA LEU A 150 -10.19 13.92 -2.33
C LEU A 150 -9.03 13.20 -3.05
N ILE A 151 -8.41 12.24 -2.39
CA ILE A 151 -7.35 11.43 -3.00
C ILE A 151 -7.89 10.68 -4.22
N GLU A 152 -9.04 10.02 -4.10
CA GLU A 152 -9.65 9.30 -5.22
C GLU A 152 -10.04 10.23 -6.37
N LYS A 153 -10.61 11.39 -6.06
CA LYS A 153 -10.96 12.39 -7.07
C LYS A 153 -9.73 12.90 -7.82
N THR A 154 -8.61 13.07 -7.12
CA THR A 154 -7.39 13.65 -7.70
C THR A 154 -6.56 12.61 -8.45
N PHE A 155 -6.39 11.41 -7.88
CA PHE A 155 -5.45 10.41 -8.37
C PHE A 155 -6.13 9.16 -8.94
N GLY A 156 -7.47 9.05 -8.80
CA GLY A 156 -8.21 7.90 -9.29
C GLY A 156 -8.22 6.72 -8.32
N LYS A 157 -8.65 5.57 -8.84
CA LYS A 157 -8.85 4.35 -8.04
C LYS A 157 -7.63 3.43 -8.03
N ASP A 158 -6.59 3.73 -8.82
CA ASP A 158 -5.37 2.92 -8.90
C ASP A 158 -4.45 3.24 -7.72
N GLN A 159 -4.95 3.02 -6.52
CA GLN A 159 -4.28 3.28 -5.26
C GLN A 159 -4.82 2.36 -4.17
N THR A 160 -4.05 2.20 -3.09
CA THR A 160 -4.50 1.48 -1.90
C THR A 160 -3.92 2.14 -0.65
N THR A 161 -4.60 1.99 0.46
CA THR A 161 -4.30 2.72 1.69
C THR A 161 -4.02 1.76 2.84
N ARG A 162 -3.02 2.08 3.65
CA ARG A 162 -2.66 1.31 4.86
C ARG A 162 -2.39 2.26 6.01
N THR A 163 -2.59 1.77 7.23
CA THR A 163 -2.08 2.50 8.40
C THR A 163 -0.57 2.43 8.44
N TRP A 164 0.04 3.43 9.04
CA TRP A 164 1.50 3.46 9.22
C TRP A 164 2.02 2.25 10.01
N ASP A 165 1.23 1.80 11.01
CA ASP A 165 1.56 0.61 11.78
C ASP A 165 1.60 -0.65 10.92
N THR A 166 0.67 -0.78 9.96
CA THR A 166 0.68 -1.91 9.02
C THR A 166 1.93 -1.89 8.16
N VAL A 167 2.34 -0.72 7.67
CA VAL A 167 3.58 -0.59 6.88
C VAL A 167 4.79 -1.05 7.70
N ALA A 168 4.86 -0.67 8.98
CA ALA A 168 5.94 -1.11 9.87
C ALA A 168 5.96 -2.64 10.04
N LYS A 169 4.80 -3.27 10.17
CA LYS A 169 4.68 -4.72 10.29
C LYS A 169 5.11 -5.44 9.00
N VAL A 170 4.74 -4.88 7.87
CA VAL A 170 5.08 -5.43 6.55
C VAL A 170 6.59 -5.36 6.29
N ALA A 171 7.24 -4.29 6.74
CA ALA A 171 8.66 -4.04 6.49
C ALA A 171 9.62 -4.72 7.48
N ARG A 172 9.11 -5.48 8.44
CA ARG A 172 9.93 -6.21 9.41
C ARG A 172 10.89 -7.23 8.80
#